data_ebff23d74a86bfd236dc99b15e312a39
#
_entry.id   ebff23d74a86bfd236dc99b15e312a39
#
_cell.length_a   1.000
_cell.length_b   1.000
_cell.length_c   1.000
_cell.angle_alpha   90.00
_cell.angle_beta   90.00
_cell.angle_gamma   90.00
#
_symmetry.space_group_name_H-M   'P 1'
#
loop_
_entity.id
_entity.type
_entity.pdbx_description
1 polymer ?
#
loop_
_entity_poly.entity_id
_entity_poly.type
_entity_poly.pdbx_seq_one_letter_code
_entity_poly.pdbx_strand_id
1 'polypeptide(L)'
;MPMSLLEQLKAVTVVVADTGDINSIRKFTPRDATTNPSLLTAAAQMPEYQDLVRGALDWARKECGQGASREQIVRLGIDRLSVEFGLQILKIVPGRVSTEVDARLSFDTAKTVEKARFLIGLYEKAGAKRERVLIKMASTWEGIKAAGILEKEGIHCNLTLLFGLHQAVACAEAGVTLISPFVGRILDWYLKDTGLKEYAPEEDPGVQSVTKIYAYYKKFGYQTEVMGASFRNVGEILELAGCDLLTIAPKLLAELATFGGELERKLDPRKVPAELERLHLDEKSFREAHERDRMATDKLAEGIDGFTKALVALEAQLLEKLKADSSNATRDLFRVFDLDGDGFITREEWAGTDAVFDALDVNGDGRITPEEMGAGLGAAFRLQV
;
A
#
# COMPACT_ATOMS: atom_id res chain seq x y z
N MET A 1 -18.29 -30.07 14.54
CA MET A 1 -17.00 -29.67 15.14
C MET A 1 -17.22 -28.35 15.87
N PRO A 2 -16.57 -28.08 16.99
CA PRO A 2 -16.63 -26.77 17.60
C PRO A 2 -16.13 -25.71 16.60
N MET A 3 -16.70 -24.51 16.65
CA MET A 3 -16.26 -23.38 15.81
C MET A 3 -14.81 -23.01 16.14
N SER A 4 -14.00 -22.75 15.11
CA SER A 4 -12.64 -22.24 15.30
C SER A 4 -12.67 -20.82 15.94
N LEU A 5 -11.55 -20.40 16.53
CA LEU A 5 -11.44 -19.04 17.07
C LEU A 5 -11.64 -17.98 15.98
N LEU A 6 -11.23 -18.27 14.74
CA LEU A 6 -11.45 -17.35 13.60
C LEU A 6 -12.95 -17.14 13.34
N GLU A 7 -13.76 -18.21 13.33
CA GLU A 7 -15.20 -18.08 13.08
C GLU A 7 -15.92 -17.39 14.24
N GLN A 8 -15.47 -17.64 15.47
CA GLN A 8 -16.00 -16.93 16.64
C GLN A 8 -15.63 -15.44 16.61
N LEU A 9 -14.40 -15.11 16.19
CA LEU A 9 -13.94 -13.72 16.03
C LEU A 9 -14.79 -12.97 14.98
N LYS A 10 -15.06 -13.59 13.84
CA LYS A 10 -15.93 -13.03 12.79
C LYS A 10 -17.33 -12.69 13.28
N ALA A 11 -17.82 -13.33 14.33
CA ALA A 11 -19.14 -13.05 14.91
C ALA A 11 -19.18 -11.76 15.74
N VAL A 12 -18.04 -11.27 16.22
CA VAL A 12 -17.96 -10.10 17.13
C VAL A 12 -17.11 -8.95 16.57
N THR A 13 -16.30 -9.20 15.53
CA THR A 13 -15.36 -8.25 14.94
C THR A 13 -15.31 -8.44 13.43
N VAL A 14 -15.20 -7.36 12.68
CA VAL A 14 -14.96 -7.47 11.24
C VAL A 14 -13.50 -7.89 11.00
N VAL A 15 -13.34 -9.08 10.43
CA VAL A 15 -12.01 -9.59 10.05
C VAL A 15 -11.62 -9.05 8.69
N VAL A 16 -10.43 -8.45 8.64
CA VAL A 16 -9.79 -7.85 7.46
C VAL A 16 -8.49 -8.61 7.18
N ALA A 17 -8.15 -8.84 5.91
CA ALA A 17 -6.87 -9.46 5.56
C ALA A 17 -5.80 -8.38 5.32
N ASP A 18 -4.66 -8.53 5.98
CA ASP A 18 -3.47 -7.67 5.78
C ASP A 18 -2.48 -8.39 4.86
N THR A 19 -2.67 -8.28 3.55
CA THR A 19 -1.82 -8.95 2.55
C THR A 19 -2.03 -8.39 1.15
N GLY A 20 -0.97 -8.43 0.33
CA GLY A 20 -1.02 -8.24 -1.12
C GLY A 20 -1.25 -9.55 -1.90
N ASP A 21 -1.20 -10.70 -1.23
CA ASP A 21 -1.41 -12.00 -1.86
C ASP A 21 -2.91 -12.34 -1.97
N ILE A 22 -3.42 -12.27 -3.19
CA ILE A 22 -4.82 -12.50 -3.54
C ILE A 22 -5.28 -13.92 -3.19
N ASN A 23 -4.40 -14.91 -3.30
CA ASN A 23 -4.74 -16.31 -2.99
C ASN A 23 -4.98 -16.51 -1.48
N SER A 24 -4.19 -15.85 -0.65
CA SER A 24 -4.42 -15.84 0.81
C SER A 24 -5.75 -15.18 1.18
N ILE A 25 -6.16 -14.11 0.48
CA ILE A 25 -7.45 -13.45 0.71
C ILE A 25 -8.60 -14.42 0.41
N ARG A 26 -8.56 -15.14 -0.70
CA ARG A 26 -9.58 -16.14 -1.06
C ARG A 26 -9.77 -17.22 0.00
N LYS A 27 -8.66 -17.68 0.59
CA LYS A 27 -8.66 -18.77 1.58
C LYS A 27 -9.45 -18.42 2.85
N PHE A 28 -9.34 -17.19 3.35
CA PHE A 28 -9.89 -16.80 4.64
C PHE A 28 -11.22 -16.04 4.55
N THR A 29 -11.65 -15.66 3.34
CA THR A 29 -12.91 -14.94 3.08
C THR A 29 -13.16 -13.77 4.03
N PRO A 30 -12.22 -12.81 4.14
CA PRO A 30 -12.39 -11.63 4.96
C PRO A 30 -13.46 -10.70 4.36
N ARG A 31 -14.02 -9.79 5.17
CA ARG A 31 -14.93 -8.78 4.65
C ARG A 31 -14.20 -7.70 3.83
N ASP A 32 -13.10 -7.19 4.35
CA ASP A 32 -12.28 -6.14 3.76
C ASP A 32 -10.83 -6.64 3.61
N ALA A 33 -9.99 -5.89 2.89
CA ALA A 33 -8.55 -6.14 2.82
C ALA A 33 -7.75 -4.84 2.86
N THR A 34 -6.53 -4.92 3.40
CA THR A 34 -5.58 -3.80 3.41
C THR A 34 -4.30 -4.17 2.68
N THR A 35 -3.77 -3.20 1.94
CA THR A 35 -2.44 -3.26 1.36
C THR A 35 -1.55 -2.15 1.94
N ASN A 36 -0.27 -2.22 1.67
CA ASN A 36 0.72 -1.18 1.98
C ASN A 36 1.91 -1.32 1.03
N PRO A 37 2.84 -0.35 0.97
CA PRO A 37 3.98 -0.40 0.05
C PRO A 37 4.80 -1.69 0.15
N SER A 38 5.06 -2.19 1.36
CA SER A 38 5.85 -3.41 1.55
C SER A 38 5.14 -4.65 1.01
N LEU A 39 3.82 -4.76 1.23
CA LEU A 39 3.01 -5.87 0.71
C LEU A 39 2.90 -5.80 -0.82
N LEU A 40 2.77 -4.60 -1.39
CA LEU A 40 2.75 -4.39 -2.83
C LEU A 40 4.10 -4.79 -3.47
N THR A 41 5.23 -4.37 -2.86
CA THR A 41 6.57 -4.73 -3.33
C THR A 41 6.78 -6.24 -3.32
N ALA A 42 6.37 -6.92 -2.25
CA ALA A 42 6.46 -8.38 -2.16
C ALA A 42 5.58 -9.07 -3.22
N ALA A 43 4.34 -8.63 -3.39
CA ALA A 43 3.42 -9.20 -4.39
C ALA A 43 3.94 -8.97 -5.83
N ALA A 44 4.51 -7.80 -6.13
CA ALA A 44 5.08 -7.50 -7.45
C ALA A 44 6.26 -8.41 -7.84
N GLN A 45 6.85 -9.15 -6.90
CA GLN A 45 7.91 -10.14 -7.15
C GLN A 45 7.36 -11.53 -7.48
N MET A 46 6.11 -11.82 -7.14
CA MET A 46 5.51 -13.14 -7.33
C MET A 46 5.26 -13.41 -8.83
N PRO A 47 5.60 -14.63 -9.33
CA PRO A 47 5.42 -14.99 -10.73
C PRO A 47 4.00 -14.78 -11.25
N GLU A 48 3.00 -15.10 -10.45
CA GLU A 48 1.57 -15.02 -10.78
C GLU A 48 1.06 -13.59 -11.02
N TYR A 49 1.78 -12.56 -10.56
CA TYR A 49 1.37 -11.16 -10.73
C TYR A 49 2.21 -10.41 -11.78
N GLN A 50 3.10 -11.11 -12.51
CA GLN A 50 3.95 -10.47 -13.51
C GLN A 50 3.16 -9.84 -14.66
N ASP A 51 2.00 -10.39 -15.02
CA ASP A 51 1.13 -9.82 -16.04
C ASP A 51 0.50 -8.51 -15.56
N LEU A 52 0.11 -8.40 -14.28
CA LEU A 52 -0.37 -7.15 -13.69
C LEU A 52 0.72 -6.08 -13.70
N VAL A 53 1.96 -6.47 -13.35
CA VAL A 53 3.11 -5.56 -13.37
C VAL A 53 3.37 -5.04 -14.78
N ARG A 54 3.43 -5.93 -15.79
CA ARG A 54 3.60 -5.53 -17.19
C ARG A 54 2.48 -4.62 -17.67
N GLY A 55 1.24 -5.02 -17.43
CA GLY A 55 0.07 -4.23 -17.82
C GLY A 55 0.06 -2.82 -17.22
N ALA A 56 0.47 -2.67 -15.96
CA ALA A 56 0.59 -1.37 -15.29
C ALA A 56 1.68 -0.50 -15.92
N LEU A 57 2.85 -1.07 -16.25
CA LEU A 57 3.95 -0.34 -16.91
C LEU A 57 3.60 0.04 -18.35
N ASP A 58 2.94 -0.84 -19.10
CA ASP A 58 2.51 -0.55 -20.47
C ASP A 58 1.43 0.53 -20.52
N TRP A 59 0.50 0.50 -19.56
CA TRP A 59 -0.48 1.57 -19.41
C TRP A 59 0.21 2.90 -19.09
N ALA A 60 1.15 2.90 -18.13
CA ALA A 60 1.88 4.10 -17.73
C ALA A 60 2.71 4.68 -18.87
N ARG A 61 3.35 3.83 -19.69
CA ARG A 61 4.09 4.25 -20.90
C ARG A 61 3.19 4.97 -21.91
N LYS A 62 1.98 4.45 -22.14
CA LYS A 62 0.98 5.07 -23.03
C LYS A 62 0.47 6.39 -22.47
N GLU A 63 0.17 6.44 -21.19
CA GLU A 63 -0.38 7.63 -20.52
C GLU A 63 0.63 8.77 -20.44
N CYS A 64 1.91 8.47 -20.15
CA CYS A 64 2.99 9.46 -20.12
C CYS A 64 3.34 10.03 -21.49
N GLY A 65 3.06 9.28 -22.58
CA GLY A 65 3.36 9.69 -23.96
C GLY A 65 4.84 9.60 -24.34
N GLN A 66 5.14 10.08 -25.56
CA GLN A 66 6.48 10.06 -26.12
C GLN A 66 7.41 11.03 -25.36
N GLY A 67 8.63 10.59 -25.08
CA GLY A 67 9.65 11.41 -24.41
C GLY A 67 9.63 11.40 -22.87
N ALA A 68 8.70 10.68 -22.28
CA ALA A 68 8.70 10.50 -20.82
C ALA A 68 9.92 9.71 -20.34
N SER A 69 10.48 10.10 -19.19
CA SER A 69 11.58 9.36 -18.58
C SER A 69 11.09 8.00 -18.03
N ARG A 70 12.00 7.04 -17.89
CA ARG A 70 11.68 5.73 -17.28
C ARG A 70 11.17 5.89 -15.83
N GLU A 71 11.71 6.84 -15.10
CA GLU A 71 11.31 7.15 -13.73
C GLU A 71 9.88 7.69 -13.67
N GLN A 72 9.46 8.51 -14.63
CA GLN A 72 8.08 8.99 -14.75
C GLN A 72 7.12 7.82 -15.03
N ILE A 73 7.49 6.95 -15.97
CA ILE A 73 6.70 5.74 -16.29
C ILE A 73 6.58 4.83 -15.09
N VAL A 74 7.69 4.58 -14.36
CA VAL A 74 7.66 3.74 -13.17
C VAL A 74 6.78 4.31 -12.08
N ARG A 75 6.90 5.60 -11.77
CA ARG A 75 6.06 6.24 -10.73
C ARG A 75 4.57 6.14 -11.05
N LEU A 76 4.20 6.42 -12.29
CA LEU A 76 2.81 6.28 -12.72
C LEU A 76 2.38 4.81 -12.77
N GLY A 77 3.29 3.92 -13.17
CA GLY A 77 3.09 2.47 -13.17
C GLY A 77 2.81 1.90 -11.78
N ILE A 78 3.46 2.41 -10.74
CA ILE A 78 3.22 2.01 -9.35
C ILE A 78 1.82 2.42 -8.89
N ASP A 79 1.37 3.63 -9.22
CA ASP A 79 0.01 4.08 -8.91
C ASP A 79 -1.02 3.15 -9.59
N ARG A 80 -0.80 2.84 -10.88
CA ARG A 80 -1.66 1.92 -11.63
C ARG A 80 -1.64 0.51 -11.04
N LEU A 81 -0.46 -0.01 -10.70
CA LEU A 81 -0.28 -1.33 -10.11
C LEU A 81 -1.00 -1.44 -8.76
N SER A 82 -0.91 -0.42 -7.91
CA SER A 82 -1.64 -0.36 -6.63
C SER A 82 -3.15 -0.47 -6.84
N VAL A 83 -3.68 0.23 -7.82
CA VAL A 83 -5.09 0.17 -8.19
C VAL A 83 -5.46 -1.20 -8.78
N GLU A 84 -4.63 -1.79 -9.63
CA GLU A 84 -4.90 -3.12 -10.21
C GLU A 84 -4.97 -4.21 -9.14
N PHE A 85 -4.05 -4.21 -8.16
CA PHE A 85 -4.14 -5.11 -7.01
C PHE A 85 -5.43 -4.88 -6.23
N GLY A 86 -5.78 -3.63 -5.96
CA GLY A 86 -7.03 -3.29 -5.30
C GLY A 86 -8.27 -3.77 -6.07
N LEU A 87 -8.30 -3.63 -7.38
CA LEU A 87 -9.38 -4.12 -8.23
C LEU A 87 -9.51 -5.65 -8.20
N GLN A 88 -8.39 -6.38 -8.21
CA GLN A 88 -8.42 -7.84 -8.07
C GLN A 88 -8.95 -8.26 -6.68
N ILE A 89 -8.54 -7.56 -5.63
CA ILE A 89 -9.03 -7.79 -4.27
C ILE A 89 -10.54 -7.53 -4.18
N LEU A 90 -11.03 -6.45 -4.77
CA LEU A 90 -12.46 -6.09 -4.78
C LEU A 90 -13.37 -7.10 -5.49
N LYS A 91 -12.81 -7.97 -6.35
CA LYS A 91 -13.55 -9.11 -6.95
C LYS A 91 -13.78 -10.25 -5.94
N ILE A 92 -13.04 -10.27 -4.84
CA ILE A 92 -13.04 -11.37 -3.86
C ILE A 92 -13.72 -10.95 -2.57
N VAL A 93 -13.35 -9.78 -2.02
CA VAL A 93 -13.93 -9.29 -0.77
C VAL A 93 -15.29 -8.61 -1.05
N PRO A 94 -16.31 -8.84 -0.19
CA PRO A 94 -17.59 -8.16 -0.34
C PRO A 94 -17.56 -6.68 0.08
N GLY A 95 -16.60 -6.30 0.91
CA GLY A 95 -16.47 -4.95 1.48
C GLY A 95 -15.48 -4.07 0.74
N ARG A 96 -14.48 -3.55 1.45
CA ARG A 96 -13.59 -2.47 1.00
C ARG A 96 -12.13 -2.94 0.84
N VAL A 97 -11.38 -2.21 0.02
CA VAL A 97 -9.92 -2.30 -0.04
C VAL A 97 -9.29 -0.99 0.40
N SER A 98 -8.20 -1.05 1.17
CA SER A 98 -7.37 0.12 1.47
C SER A 98 -6.16 0.16 0.55
N THR A 99 -6.00 1.27 -0.18
CA THR A 99 -4.87 1.56 -1.09
C THR A 99 -4.10 2.77 -0.56
N GLU A 100 -2.81 2.60 -0.32
CA GLU A 100 -1.99 3.61 0.35
C GLU A 100 -1.35 4.57 -0.65
N VAL A 101 -1.37 5.86 -0.33
CA VAL A 101 -0.64 6.91 -1.06
C VAL A 101 0.88 6.79 -0.79
N ASP A 102 1.68 7.45 -1.62
CA ASP A 102 3.12 7.51 -1.46
C ASP A 102 3.50 8.08 -0.08
N ALA A 103 4.23 7.31 0.72
CA ALA A 103 4.64 7.70 2.07
C ALA A 103 5.50 8.97 2.11
N ARG A 104 6.18 9.32 1.01
CA ARG A 104 6.95 10.57 0.88
C ARG A 104 6.06 11.82 0.91
N LEU A 105 4.76 11.68 0.73
CA LEU A 105 3.78 12.76 0.81
C LEU A 105 3.22 12.99 2.23
N SER A 106 3.66 12.23 3.22
CA SER A 106 3.10 12.22 4.58
C SER A 106 3.09 13.60 5.27
N PHE A 107 3.93 14.53 4.84
CA PHE A 107 4.01 15.90 5.38
C PHE A 107 3.57 16.97 4.37
N ASP A 108 2.87 16.59 3.28
CA ASP A 108 2.36 17.50 2.25
C ASP A 108 0.87 17.24 2.02
N THR A 109 0.03 18.04 2.68
CA THR A 109 -1.44 17.93 2.59
C THR A 109 -1.93 18.04 1.15
N ALA A 110 -1.41 19.03 0.39
CA ALA A 110 -1.90 19.31 -0.96
C ALA A 110 -1.61 18.16 -1.92
N LYS A 111 -0.36 17.65 -1.92
CA LYS A 111 0.04 16.52 -2.77
C LYS A 111 -0.63 15.21 -2.34
N THR A 112 -0.87 15.01 -1.03
CA THR A 112 -1.62 13.85 -0.54
C THR A 112 -3.05 13.86 -1.07
N VAL A 113 -3.74 15.01 -1.04
CA VAL A 113 -5.09 15.17 -1.59
C VAL A 113 -5.10 14.94 -3.11
N GLU A 114 -4.13 15.51 -3.85
CA GLU A 114 -3.98 15.31 -5.29
C GLU A 114 -3.79 13.83 -5.63
N LYS A 115 -2.88 13.14 -4.95
CA LYS A 115 -2.61 11.71 -5.14
C LYS A 115 -3.84 10.86 -4.82
N ALA A 116 -4.55 11.15 -3.74
CA ALA A 116 -5.76 10.44 -3.35
C ALA A 116 -6.86 10.55 -4.41
N ARG A 117 -7.12 11.76 -4.91
CA ARG A 117 -8.08 12.00 -6.01
C ARG A 117 -7.68 11.27 -7.28
N PHE A 118 -6.39 11.27 -7.59
CA PHE A 118 -5.86 10.54 -8.74
C PHE A 118 -6.13 9.02 -8.63
N LEU A 119 -5.81 8.41 -7.50
CA LEU A 119 -6.03 6.97 -7.27
C LEU A 119 -7.52 6.61 -7.33
N ILE A 120 -8.40 7.38 -6.68
CA ILE A 120 -9.85 7.17 -6.76
C ILE A 120 -10.34 7.31 -8.19
N GLY A 121 -9.85 8.29 -8.95
CA GLY A 121 -10.19 8.44 -10.36
C GLY A 121 -9.81 7.24 -11.23
N LEU A 122 -8.68 6.56 -10.93
CA LEU A 122 -8.30 5.31 -11.58
C LEU A 122 -9.25 4.15 -11.23
N TYR A 123 -9.68 4.04 -9.99
CA TYR A 123 -10.68 3.05 -9.56
C TYR A 123 -12.03 3.26 -10.26
N GLU A 124 -12.51 4.51 -10.29
CA GLU A 124 -13.79 4.87 -10.93
C GLU A 124 -13.77 4.63 -12.44
N LYS A 125 -12.67 4.99 -13.13
CA LYS A 125 -12.47 4.68 -14.56
C LYS A 125 -12.50 3.17 -14.85
N ALA A 126 -12.08 2.35 -13.87
CA ALA A 126 -12.14 0.89 -13.94
C ALA A 126 -13.51 0.31 -13.51
N GLY A 127 -14.50 1.16 -13.18
CA GLY A 127 -15.85 0.75 -12.78
C GLY A 127 -16.02 0.39 -11.31
N ALA A 128 -14.99 0.59 -10.48
CA ALA A 128 -15.13 0.41 -9.03
C ALA A 128 -15.86 1.60 -8.39
N LYS A 129 -16.75 1.31 -7.45
CA LYS A 129 -17.44 2.34 -6.68
C LYS A 129 -16.50 2.88 -5.60
N ARG A 130 -16.45 4.22 -5.43
CA ARG A 130 -15.57 4.87 -4.43
C ARG A 130 -15.83 4.43 -2.99
N GLU A 131 -17.07 4.08 -2.66
CA GLU A 131 -17.48 3.60 -1.33
C GLU A 131 -16.82 2.26 -0.97
N ARG A 132 -16.27 1.56 -1.95
CA ARG A 132 -15.53 0.31 -1.76
C ARG A 132 -14.01 0.49 -1.65
N VAL A 133 -13.54 1.74 -1.67
CA VAL A 133 -12.11 2.07 -1.60
C VAL A 133 -11.86 3.00 -0.43
N LEU A 134 -10.87 2.68 0.39
CA LEU A 134 -10.33 3.57 1.39
C LEU A 134 -8.94 4.03 0.94
N ILE A 135 -8.73 5.32 0.84
CA ILE A 135 -7.39 5.86 0.60
C ILE A 135 -6.64 5.87 1.92
N LYS A 136 -5.52 5.14 1.96
CA LYS A 136 -4.72 4.97 3.17
C LYS A 136 -3.57 5.96 3.18
N MET A 137 -3.32 6.60 4.32
CA MET A 137 -2.25 7.59 4.50
C MET A 137 -1.79 7.66 5.95
N ALA A 138 -0.56 8.15 6.17
CA ALA A 138 0.00 8.27 7.51
C ALA A 138 -0.75 9.27 8.38
N SER A 139 -0.85 8.98 9.69
CA SER A 139 -1.51 9.83 10.69
C SER A 139 -0.60 10.97 11.18
N THR A 140 0.02 11.69 10.25
CA THR A 140 0.65 13.00 10.49
C THR A 140 -0.43 14.08 10.59
N TRP A 141 -0.12 15.25 11.10
CA TRP A 141 -1.06 16.36 11.07
C TRP A 141 -1.52 16.69 9.66
N GLU A 142 -0.58 16.72 8.71
CA GLU A 142 -0.82 16.98 7.28
C GLU A 142 -1.70 15.89 6.64
N GLY A 143 -1.44 14.61 6.96
CA GLY A 143 -2.25 13.48 6.48
C GLY A 143 -3.67 13.52 7.03
N ILE A 144 -3.85 13.86 8.31
CA ILE A 144 -5.17 14.03 8.93
C ILE A 144 -5.94 15.19 8.28
N LYS A 145 -5.27 16.30 7.99
CA LYS A 145 -5.90 17.43 7.25
C LYS A 145 -6.29 17.03 5.84
N ALA A 146 -5.44 16.27 5.13
CA ALA A 146 -5.77 15.76 3.81
C ALA A 146 -7.01 14.86 3.86
N ALA A 147 -7.07 13.94 4.82
CA ALA A 147 -8.22 13.06 5.01
C ALA A 147 -9.50 13.85 5.28
N GLY A 148 -9.48 14.87 6.14
CA GLY A 148 -10.64 15.71 6.41
C GLY A 148 -11.16 16.50 5.19
N ILE A 149 -10.31 16.81 4.21
CA ILE A 149 -10.71 17.36 2.91
C ILE A 149 -11.39 16.29 2.08
N LEU A 150 -10.75 15.11 1.95
CA LEU A 150 -11.22 14.00 1.10
C LEU A 150 -12.55 13.42 1.58
N GLU A 151 -12.76 13.28 2.88
CA GLU A 151 -14.00 12.77 3.44
C GLU A 151 -15.20 13.67 3.09
N LYS A 152 -15.01 15.00 3.04
CA LYS A 152 -16.04 15.95 2.58
C LYS A 152 -16.39 15.80 1.09
N GLU A 153 -15.50 15.20 0.32
CA GLU A 153 -15.68 14.91 -1.10
C GLU A 153 -16.25 13.49 -1.33
N GLY A 154 -16.54 12.75 -0.25
CA GLY A 154 -16.98 11.36 -0.32
C GLY A 154 -15.87 10.39 -0.71
N ILE A 155 -14.61 10.76 -0.51
CA ILE A 155 -13.45 9.88 -0.64
C ILE A 155 -13.07 9.42 0.75
N HIS A 156 -13.38 8.18 1.07
CA HIS A 156 -13.17 7.61 2.40
C HIS A 156 -11.70 7.29 2.65
N CYS A 157 -11.25 7.53 3.88
CA CYS A 157 -9.86 7.43 4.26
C CYS A 157 -9.63 6.40 5.37
N ASN A 158 -8.44 5.78 5.34
CA ASN A 158 -7.88 4.92 6.37
C ASN A 158 -6.58 5.54 6.88
N LEU A 159 -6.57 6.09 8.09
CA LEU A 159 -5.38 6.71 8.69
C LEU A 159 -4.54 5.65 9.39
N THR A 160 -3.33 5.42 8.86
CA THR A 160 -2.37 4.40 9.30
C THR A 160 -1.15 5.03 9.99
N LEU A 161 -0.21 4.20 10.45
CA LEU A 161 0.93 4.63 11.26
C LEU A 161 0.44 5.46 12.47
N LEU A 162 -0.58 4.94 13.11
CA LEU A 162 -1.22 5.54 14.27
C LEU A 162 -0.76 4.79 15.53
N PHE A 163 -0.19 5.52 16.47
CA PHE A 163 0.45 4.96 17.66
C PHE A 163 -0.03 5.64 18.95
N GLY A 164 -0.48 6.89 18.89
CA GLY A 164 -0.88 7.68 20.04
C GLY A 164 -2.35 8.10 20.03
N LEU A 165 -2.92 8.29 21.24
CA LEU A 165 -4.30 8.75 21.39
C LEU A 165 -4.54 10.14 20.75
N HIS A 166 -3.54 11.03 20.77
CA HIS A 166 -3.63 12.35 20.13
C HIS A 166 -3.86 12.25 18.62
N GLN A 167 -3.21 11.28 17.93
CA GLN A 167 -3.45 11.01 16.51
C GLN A 167 -4.89 10.53 16.28
N ALA A 168 -5.35 9.58 17.10
CA ALA A 168 -6.72 9.06 17.02
C ALA A 168 -7.76 10.16 17.23
N VAL A 169 -7.60 11.03 18.24
CA VAL A 169 -8.51 12.14 18.51
C VAL A 169 -8.58 13.09 17.33
N ALA A 170 -7.43 13.50 16.78
CA ALA A 170 -7.40 14.41 15.62
C ALA A 170 -8.06 13.78 14.38
N CYS A 171 -7.89 12.47 14.14
CA CYS A 171 -8.57 11.73 13.08
C CYS A 171 -10.11 11.75 13.26
N ALA A 172 -10.59 11.48 14.47
CA ALA A 172 -12.03 11.49 14.76
C ALA A 172 -12.66 12.87 14.58
N GLU A 173 -11.95 13.93 15.03
CA GLU A 173 -12.41 15.33 14.86
C GLU A 173 -12.38 15.77 13.38
N ALA A 174 -11.50 15.19 12.57
CA ALA A 174 -11.48 15.40 11.11
C ALA A 174 -12.58 14.62 10.37
N GLY A 175 -13.34 13.76 11.05
CA GLY A 175 -14.43 12.96 10.47
C GLY A 175 -13.94 11.81 9.59
N VAL A 176 -12.76 11.27 9.87
CA VAL A 176 -12.17 10.16 9.11
C VAL A 176 -13.02 8.90 9.24
N THR A 177 -13.18 8.17 8.13
CA THR A 177 -13.97 6.92 8.11
C THR A 177 -13.35 5.84 8.97
N LEU A 178 -12.03 5.62 8.90
CA LEU A 178 -11.35 4.50 9.55
C LEU A 178 -9.93 4.87 9.99
N ILE A 179 -9.52 4.37 11.16
CA ILE A 179 -8.14 4.43 11.62
C ILE A 179 -7.56 3.02 11.82
N SER A 180 -6.26 2.88 11.57
CA SER A 180 -5.51 1.64 11.76
C SER A 180 -4.41 1.83 12.83
N PRO A 181 -4.74 1.82 14.12
CA PRO A 181 -3.74 1.84 15.18
C PRO A 181 -2.94 0.53 15.20
N PHE A 182 -1.62 0.65 15.36
CA PHE A 182 -0.71 -0.49 15.32
C PHE A 182 -0.48 -1.08 16.70
N VAL A 183 -0.71 -2.39 16.84
CA VAL A 183 -0.54 -3.12 18.10
C VAL A 183 0.91 -3.60 18.27
N GLY A 184 1.36 -4.52 17.43
CA GLY A 184 2.64 -5.17 17.61
C GLY A 184 3.85 -4.26 17.40
N ARG A 185 3.76 -3.17 16.62
CA ARG A 185 4.87 -2.20 16.56
C ARG A 185 5.03 -1.40 17.84
N ILE A 186 3.95 -1.16 18.57
CA ILE A 186 4.00 -0.59 19.93
C ILE A 186 4.69 -1.59 20.86
N LEU A 187 4.25 -2.86 20.85
CA LEU A 187 4.89 -3.93 21.61
C LEU A 187 6.40 -3.99 21.35
N ASP A 188 6.83 -4.01 20.08
CA ASP A 188 8.24 -4.06 19.70
C ASP A 188 9.05 -2.91 20.33
N TRP A 189 8.48 -1.70 20.35
CA TRP A 189 9.12 -0.53 20.93
C TRP A 189 9.31 -0.68 22.45
N TYR A 190 8.26 -1.10 23.17
CA TYR A 190 8.30 -1.27 24.63
C TYR A 190 9.21 -2.43 25.04
N LEU A 191 9.22 -3.55 24.30
CA LEU A 191 10.16 -4.64 24.56
C LEU A 191 11.62 -4.18 24.47
N LYS A 192 11.92 -3.34 23.45
CA LYS A 192 13.26 -2.77 23.29
C LYS A 192 13.60 -1.74 24.38
N ASP A 193 12.66 -0.88 24.75
CA ASP A 193 12.89 0.20 25.71
C ASP A 193 13.02 -0.33 27.15
N THR A 194 12.19 -1.30 27.52
CA THR A 194 12.18 -1.90 28.88
C THR A 194 13.16 -3.05 29.05
N GLY A 195 13.59 -3.69 27.96
CA GLY A 195 14.42 -4.90 28.01
C GLY A 195 13.64 -6.17 28.43
N LEU A 196 12.32 -6.10 28.56
CA LEU A 196 11.48 -7.28 28.78
C LEU A 196 11.47 -8.18 27.54
N LYS A 197 11.27 -9.48 27.74
CA LYS A 197 11.20 -10.44 26.63
C LYS A 197 9.80 -10.59 26.07
N GLU A 198 8.79 -10.40 26.89
CA GLU A 198 7.37 -10.58 26.56
C GLU A 198 6.49 -9.79 27.52
N TYR A 199 5.26 -9.56 27.12
CA TYR A 199 4.15 -9.08 27.97
C TYR A 199 3.04 -10.12 27.95
N ALA A 200 2.29 -10.24 29.04
CA ALA A 200 1.02 -10.95 28.99
C ALA A 200 0.08 -10.23 28.00
N PRO A 201 -0.77 -10.92 27.24
CA PRO A 201 -1.61 -10.29 26.22
C PRO A 201 -2.45 -9.12 26.72
N GLU A 202 -3.00 -9.20 27.92
CA GLU A 202 -3.75 -8.15 28.59
C GLU A 202 -2.91 -6.96 29.06
N GLU A 203 -1.61 -7.17 29.25
CA GLU A 203 -0.64 -6.14 29.64
C GLU A 203 0.12 -5.55 28.46
N ASP A 204 -0.09 -6.08 27.25
CA ASP A 204 0.54 -5.61 26.03
C ASP A 204 0.25 -4.13 25.79
N PRO A 205 1.28 -3.26 25.70
CA PRO A 205 1.08 -1.82 25.53
C PRO A 205 0.32 -1.45 24.25
N GLY A 206 0.46 -2.25 23.20
CA GLY A 206 -0.27 -2.06 21.93
C GLY A 206 -1.75 -2.40 22.10
N VAL A 207 -2.06 -3.50 22.78
CA VAL A 207 -3.45 -3.87 23.14
C VAL A 207 -4.09 -2.78 23.98
N GLN A 208 -3.38 -2.32 25.03
CA GLN A 208 -3.87 -1.24 25.90
C GLN A 208 -4.10 0.06 25.14
N SER A 209 -3.22 0.42 24.19
CA SER A 209 -3.36 1.60 23.35
C SER A 209 -4.63 1.55 22.50
N VAL A 210 -4.86 0.44 21.79
CA VAL A 210 -6.06 0.28 20.92
C VAL A 210 -7.34 0.22 21.77
N THR A 211 -7.32 -0.47 22.91
CA THR A 211 -8.43 -0.51 23.86
C THR A 211 -8.81 0.89 24.34
N LYS A 212 -7.84 1.73 24.67
CA LYS A 212 -8.04 3.12 25.09
C LYS A 212 -8.64 3.97 23.95
N ILE A 213 -8.14 3.83 22.73
CA ILE A 213 -8.67 4.53 21.55
C ILE A 213 -10.12 4.11 21.29
N TYR A 214 -10.40 2.80 21.29
CA TYR A 214 -11.75 2.26 21.12
C TYR A 214 -12.72 2.82 22.16
N ALA A 215 -12.35 2.73 23.45
CA ALA A 215 -13.16 3.27 24.53
C ALA A 215 -13.44 4.77 24.39
N TYR A 216 -12.43 5.54 24.01
CA TYR A 216 -12.57 6.97 23.73
C TYR A 216 -13.58 7.26 22.63
N TYR A 217 -13.46 6.56 21.48
CA TYR A 217 -14.38 6.76 20.36
C TYR A 217 -15.82 6.40 20.72
N LYS A 218 -16.03 5.26 21.41
CA LYS A 218 -17.37 4.81 21.80
C LYS A 218 -17.98 5.74 22.83
N LYS A 219 -17.20 6.23 23.81
CA LYS A 219 -17.69 7.20 24.82
C LYS A 219 -18.19 8.49 24.19
N PHE A 220 -17.44 9.04 23.24
CA PHE A 220 -17.77 10.34 22.65
C PHE A 220 -18.61 10.27 21.39
N GLY A 221 -19.06 9.06 20.99
CA GLY A 221 -19.98 8.84 19.88
C GLY A 221 -19.37 9.08 18.50
N TYR A 222 -18.04 8.98 18.37
CA TYR A 222 -17.38 9.09 17.07
C TYR A 222 -17.75 7.92 16.18
N GLN A 223 -18.02 8.23 14.90
CA GLN A 223 -18.38 7.22 13.89
C GLN A 223 -17.17 6.59 13.22
N THR A 224 -15.98 7.14 13.41
CA THR A 224 -14.73 6.60 12.91
C THR A 224 -14.52 5.17 13.41
N GLU A 225 -14.33 4.24 12.48
CA GLU A 225 -14.08 2.83 12.79
C GLU A 225 -12.63 2.61 13.30
N VAL A 226 -12.47 1.82 14.34
CA VAL A 226 -11.15 1.44 14.87
C VAL A 226 -10.78 0.07 14.32
N MET A 227 -9.67 -0.02 13.59
CA MET A 227 -9.13 -1.26 13.04
C MET A 227 -7.76 -1.55 13.64
N GLY A 228 -7.68 -2.43 14.62
CA GLY A 228 -6.39 -2.91 15.14
C GLY A 228 -5.55 -3.53 14.03
N ALA A 229 -4.25 -3.23 13.99
CA ALA A 229 -3.36 -3.61 12.90
C ALA A 229 -1.96 -4.04 13.38
N SER A 230 -1.22 -4.74 12.50
CA SER A 230 0.20 -5.09 12.71
C SER A 230 0.43 -6.00 13.91
N PHE A 231 -0.32 -7.09 14.01
CA PHE A 231 -0.23 -8.06 15.10
C PHE A 231 1.04 -8.91 15.05
N ARG A 232 1.53 -9.33 16.22
CA ARG A 232 2.67 -10.23 16.41
C ARG A 232 2.24 -11.64 16.79
N ASN A 233 1.14 -11.76 17.52
CA ASN A 233 0.66 -13.03 18.04
C ASN A 233 -0.87 -13.07 18.14
N VAL A 234 -1.41 -14.27 18.35
CA VAL A 234 -2.86 -14.50 18.49
C VAL A 234 -3.42 -13.86 19.77
N GLY A 235 -2.64 -13.78 20.84
CA GLY A 235 -3.05 -13.17 22.11
C GLY A 235 -3.50 -11.71 21.94
N GLU A 236 -2.73 -10.90 21.21
CA GLU A 236 -3.10 -9.50 20.88
C GLU A 236 -4.48 -9.43 20.18
N ILE A 237 -4.76 -10.38 19.28
CA ILE A 237 -6.01 -10.42 18.52
C ILE A 237 -7.18 -10.79 19.44
N LEU A 238 -6.99 -11.76 20.32
CA LEU A 238 -8.04 -12.23 21.26
C LEU A 238 -8.39 -11.15 22.28
N GLU A 239 -7.40 -10.41 22.81
CA GLU A 239 -7.63 -9.31 23.73
C GLU A 239 -8.35 -8.10 23.07
N LEU A 240 -8.33 -8.01 21.74
CA LEU A 240 -9.06 -6.98 21.00
C LEU A 240 -10.36 -7.51 20.36
N ALA A 241 -10.81 -8.72 20.70
CA ALA A 241 -12.09 -9.26 20.22
C ALA A 241 -13.26 -8.34 20.60
N GLY A 242 -14.04 -7.92 19.63
CA GLY A 242 -15.09 -6.92 19.78
C GLY A 242 -14.70 -5.52 19.30
N CYS A 243 -13.43 -5.29 18.90
CA CYS A 243 -13.03 -4.11 18.13
C CYS A 243 -13.85 -4.02 16.84
N ASP A 244 -14.04 -2.82 16.30
CA ASP A 244 -14.82 -2.66 15.08
C ASP A 244 -14.26 -3.52 13.95
N LEU A 245 -12.95 -3.45 13.70
CA LEU A 245 -12.23 -4.27 12.73
C LEU A 245 -10.86 -4.71 13.29
N LEU A 246 -10.33 -5.80 12.75
CA LEU A 246 -8.94 -6.23 12.95
C LEU A 246 -8.36 -6.66 11.61
N THR A 247 -7.26 -6.03 11.15
CA THR A 247 -6.54 -6.44 9.94
C THR A 247 -5.41 -7.37 10.32
N ILE A 248 -5.51 -8.62 9.86
CA ILE A 248 -4.74 -9.75 10.35
C ILE A 248 -3.98 -10.38 9.20
N ALA A 249 -2.68 -10.62 9.41
CA ALA A 249 -1.83 -11.29 8.43
C ALA A 249 -2.26 -12.76 8.22
N PRO A 250 -2.08 -13.33 7.01
CA PRO A 250 -2.51 -14.69 6.68
C PRO A 250 -2.00 -15.78 7.63
N LYS A 251 -0.79 -15.62 8.17
CA LYS A 251 -0.21 -16.55 9.15
C LYS A 251 -1.07 -16.64 10.40
N LEU A 252 -1.44 -15.49 10.98
CA LEU A 252 -2.26 -15.45 12.19
C LEU A 252 -3.72 -15.83 11.92
N LEU A 253 -4.26 -15.55 10.73
CA LEU A 253 -5.56 -16.06 10.30
C LEU A 253 -5.57 -17.59 10.24
N ALA A 254 -4.49 -18.20 9.75
CA ALA A 254 -4.34 -19.66 9.71
C ALA A 254 -4.26 -20.26 11.12
N GLU A 255 -3.51 -19.62 12.02
CA GLU A 255 -3.44 -20.04 13.43
C GLU A 255 -4.83 -20.00 14.09
N LEU A 256 -5.54 -18.87 13.98
CA LEU A 256 -6.92 -18.72 14.50
C LEU A 256 -7.91 -19.74 13.92
N ALA A 257 -7.73 -20.14 12.66
CA ALA A 257 -8.58 -21.13 12.00
C ALA A 257 -8.36 -22.56 12.53
N THR A 258 -7.16 -22.84 13.08
CA THR A 258 -6.81 -24.17 13.62
C THR A 258 -7.04 -24.28 15.11
N PHE A 259 -7.04 -23.17 15.85
CA PHE A 259 -7.26 -23.18 17.29
C PHE A 259 -8.75 -23.37 17.63
N GLY A 260 -8.99 -24.31 18.55
CA GLY A 260 -10.26 -24.44 19.26
C GLY A 260 -10.23 -23.65 20.57
N GLY A 261 -11.36 -23.60 21.22
CA GLY A 261 -11.54 -22.91 22.51
C GLY A 261 -12.75 -21.98 22.44
N GLU A 262 -12.97 -21.24 23.50
CA GLU A 262 -14.03 -20.24 23.61
C GLU A 262 -13.41 -18.83 23.51
N LEU A 263 -13.96 -18.00 22.63
CA LEU A 263 -13.54 -16.61 22.47
C LEU A 263 -14.41 -15.71 23.35
N GLU A 264 -13.79 -14.99 24.24
CA GLU A 264 -14.44 -13.95 25.03
C GLU A 264 -14.43 -12.61 24.29
N ARG A 265 -15.58 -11.94 24.23
CA ARG A 265 -15.64 -10.54 23.72
C ARG A 265 -15.04 -9.59 24.75
N LYS A 266 -13.88 -9.00 24.45
CA LYS A 266 -13.17 -8.07 25.34
C LYS A 266 -13.66 -6.63 25.18
N LEU A 267 -13.89 -6.17 23.96
CA LEU A 267 -14.32 -4.81 23.66
C LEU A 267 -15.84 -4.75 23.43
N ASP A 268 -16.54 -4.01 24.29
CA ASP A 268 -17.98 -3.80 24.21
C ASP A 268 -18.27 -2.30 24.33
N PRO A 269 -18.93 -1.66 23.34
CA PRO A 269 -19.23 -0.24 23.36
C PRO A 269 -20.13 0.19 24.54
N ARG A 270 -20.80 -0.78 25.18
CA ARG A 270 -21.65 -0.53 26.37
C ARG A 270 -20.85 -0.52 27.67
N LYS A 271 -19.60 -0.97 27.64
CA LYS A 271 -18.72 -1.14 28.82
C LYS A 271 -17.50 -0.22 28.75
N VAL A 272 -17.72 1.05 28.41
CA VAL A 272 -16.61 2.03 28.32
C VAL A 272 -16.45 2.79 29.65
N PRO A 273 -15.23 3.14 30.06
CA PRO A 273 -14.99 3.88 31.31
C PRO A 273 -15.72 5.22 31.34
N ALA A 274 -16.36 5.53 32.46
CA ALA A 274 -17.10 6.78 32.65
C ALA A 274 -16.17 8.01 32.80
N GLU A 275 -14.93 7.82 33.21
CA GLU A 275 -14.00 8.89 33.63
C GLU A 275 -13.11 9.45 32.50
N LEU A 276 -13.36 9.05 31.24
CA LEU A 276 -12.58 9.58 30.11
C LEU A 276 -12.94 11.05 29.87
N GLU A 277 -11.94 11.92 29.78
CA GLU A 277 -12.10 13.31 29.43
C GLU A 277 -11.99 13.53 27.92
N ARG A 278 -12.78 14.48 27.38
CA ARG A 278 -12.71 14.84 25.99
C ARG A 278 -11.49 15.72 25.71
N LEU A 279 -10.68 15.33 24.76
CA LEU A 279 -9.53 16.10 24.30
C LEU A 279 -9.95 16.95 23.09
N HIS A 280 -9.41 18.16 23.00
CA HIS A 280 -9.53 19.04 21.84
C HIS A 280 -8.12 19.40 21.38
N LEU A 281 -7.83 19.15 20.10
CA LEU A 281 -6.50 19.31 19.55
C LEU A 281 -6.52 20.27 18.36
N ASP A 282 -5.81 21.39 18.51
CA ASP A 282 -5.34 22.17 17.37
C ASP A 282 -3.96 21.68 16.91
N GLU A 283 -3.41 22.29 15.87
CA GLU A 283 -2.11 21.86 15.34
C GLU A 283 -0.99 21.93 16.39
N LYS A 284 -0.97 23.01 17.18
CA LYS A 284 0.06 23.23 18.19
C LYS A 284 0.01 22.13 19.27
N SER A 285 -1.16 21.93 19.85
CA SER A 285 -1.36 20.93 20.92
C SER A 285 -1.18 19.49 20.41
N PHE A 286 -1.55 19.22 19.14
CA PHE A 286 -1.25 17.94 18.50
C PHE A 286 0.26 17.68 18.41
N ARG A 287 1.02 18.68 17.87
CA ARG A 287 2.48 18.55 17.73
C ARG A 287 3.17 18.40 19.08
N GLU A 288 2.78 19.19 20.08
CA GLU A 288 3.28 19.09 21.45
C GLU A 288 2.98 17.72 22.09
N ALA A 289 1.78 17.18 21.87
CA ALA A 289 1.41 15.85 22.36
C ALA A 289 2.22 14.75 21.66
N HIS A 290 2.46 14.89 20.35
CA HIS A 290 3.27 13.96 19.59
C HIS A 290 4.73 13.95 20.05
N GLU A 291 5.34 15.12 20.24
CA GLU A 291 6.72 15.24 20.74
C GLU A 291 6.91 14.65 22.14
N ARG A 292 5.91 14.74 23.00
CA ARG A 292 5.94 14.14 24.36
C ARG A 292 5.77 12.63 24.33
N ASP A 293 5.12 12.08 23.31
CA ASP A 293 4.94 10.64 23.12
C ASP A 293 6.09 10.08 22.29
N ARG A 294 7.20 9.77 22.97
CA ARG A 294 8.44 9.27 22.35
C ARG A 294 8.17 8.01 21.49
N MET A 295 7.35 7.09 21.98
CA MET A 295 7.03 5.87 21.25
C MET A 295 6.28 6.20 19.94
N ALA A 296 5.27 7.07 19.98
CA ALA A 296 4.53 7.46 18.80
C ALA A 296 5.42 8.22 17.79
N THR A 297 6.28 9.11 18.26
CA THR A 297 7.24 9.87 17.44
C THR A 297 8.21 8.92 16.71
N ASP A 298 8.87 8.03 17.46
CA ASP A 298 9.83 7.07 16.91
C ASP A 298 9.16 6.15 15.88
N LYS A 299 7.99 5.61 16.20
CA LYS A 299 7.30 4.63 15.36
C LYS A 299 6.64 5.23 14.12
N LEU A 300 6.16 6.47 14.19
CA LEU A 300 5.66 7.18 13.01
C LEU A 300 6.81 7.44 12.02
N ALA A 301 7.93 7.96 12.51
CA ALA A 301 9.11 8.24 11.68
C ALA A 301 9.67 6.95 11.06
N GLU A 302 9.85 5.88 11.85
CA GLU A 302 10.29 4.56 11.38
C GLU A 302 9.32 3.97 10.35
N GLY A 303 8.02 4.15 10.55
CA GLY A 303 6.99 3.65 9.64
C GLY A 303 7.02 4.35 8.28
N ILE A 304 7.12 5.67 8.25
CA ILE A 304 7.22 6.48 7.02
C ILE A 304 8.51 6.12 6.26
N ASP A 305 9.65 6.04 6.98
CA ASP A 305 10.93 5.64 6.39
C ASP A 305 10.87 4.22 5.80
N GLY A 306 10.31 3.26 6.53
CA GLY A 306 10.16 1.89 6.07
C GLY A 306 9.29 1.75 4.83
N PHE A 307 8.16 2.46 4.76
CA PHE A 307 7.30 2.47 3.58
C PHE A 307 7.95 3.20 2.39
N THR A 308 8.71 4.28 2.66
CA THR A 308 9.50 4.96 1.64
C THR A 308 10.57 4.04 1.04
N LYS A 309 11.31 3.31 1.88
CA LYS A 309 12.31 2.32 1.44
C LYS A 309 11.69 1.21 0.60
N ALA A 310 10.52 0.69 1.00
CA ALA A 310 9.81 -0.32 0.24
C ALA A 310 9.40 0.21 -1.15
N LEU A 311 8.91 1.46 -1.21
CA LEU A 311 8.54 2.09 -2.47
C LEU A 311 9.75 2.31 -3.39
N VAL A 312 10.88 2.80 -2.85
CA VAL A 312 12.14 2.98 -3.60
C VAL A 312 12.66 1.64 -4.14
N ALA A 313 12.54 0.57 -3.34
CA ALA A 313 12.91 -0.77 -3.80
C ALA A 313 12.01 -1.24 -4.96
N LEU A 314 10.72 -0.97 -4.89
CA LEU A 314 9.79 -1.27 -5.99
C LEU A 314 10.11 -0.43 -7.24
N GLU A 315 10.38 0.88 -7.09
CA GLU A 315 10.82 1.75 -8.19
C GLU A 315 12.06 1.18 -8.89
N ALA A 316 13.08 0.80 -8.13
CA ALA A 316 14.30 0.22 -8.67
C ALA A 316 14.04 -1.10 -9.43
N GLN A 317 13.23 -1.99 -8.86
CA GLN A 317 12.84 -3.25 -9.50
C GLN A 317 12.11 -3.03 -10.84
N LEU A 318 11.16 -2.10 -10.88
CA LEU A 318 10.41 -1.81 -12.10
C LEU A 318 11.27 -1.09 -13.15
N LEU A 319 12.22 -0.25 -12.74
CA LEU A 319 13.21 0.35 -13.64
C LEU A 319 14.06 -0.71 -14.32
N GLU A 320 14.57 -1.70 -13.59
CA GLU A 320 15.35 -2.81 -14.16
C GLU A 320 14.50 -3.65 -15.13
N LYS A 321 13.23 -3.88 -14.79
CA LYS A 321 12.30 -4.58 -15.68
C LYS A 321 12.09 -3.82 -16.99
N LEU A 322 11.87 -2.50 -16.93
CA LEU A 322 11.72 -1.66 -18.13
C LEU A 322 13.00 -1.67 -19.01
N LYS A 323 14.19 -1.72 -18.40
CA LYS A 323 15.44 -1.83 -19.13
C LYS A 323 15.54 -3.19 -19.83
N ALA A 324 15.24 -4.28 -19.13
CA ALA A 324 15.28 -5.63 -19.66
C ALA A 324 14.28 -5.80 -20.82
N ASP A 325 13.04 -5.31 -20.67
CA ASP A 325 12.02 -5.37 -21.73
C ASP A 325 12.45 -4.57 -22.97
N SER A 326 13.06 -3.40 -22.79
CA SER A 326 13.60 -2.59 -23.91
C SER A 326 14.76 -3.33 -24.61
N SER A 327 15.66 -3.97 -23.88
CA SER A 327 16.76 -4.74 -24.44
C SER A 327 16.28 -5.98 -25.20
N ASN A 328 15.26 -6.68 -24.67
CA ASN A 328 14.68 -7.84 -25.35
C ASN A 328 13.96 -7.42 -26.62
N ALA A 329 13.14 -6.35 -26.60
CA ALA A 329 12.49 -5.83 -27.79
C ALA A 329 13.50 -5.42 -28.87
N THR A 330 14.62 -4.79 -28.48
CA THR A 330 15.70 -4.45 -29.41
C THR A 330 16.34 -5.69 -30.02
N ARG A 331 16.63 -6.71 -29.21
CA ARG A 331 17.17 -7.99 -29.71
C ARG A 331 16.24 -8.72 -30.66
N ASP A 332 14.95 -8.75 -30.32
CA ASP A 332 13.95 -9.42 -31.16
C ASP A 332 13.79 -8.66 -32.48
N LEU A 333 13.79 -7.32 -32.44
CA LEU A 333 13.78 -6.50 -33.64
C LEU A 333 15.06 -6.71 -34.48
N PHE A 334 16.23 -6.75 -33.82
CA PHE A 334 17.51 -7.01 -34.49
C PHE A 334 17.47 -8.35 -35.27
N ARG A 335 16.99 -9.43 -34.65
CA ARG A 335 16.88 -10.76 -35.28
C ARG A 335 15.96 -10.79 -36.50
N VAL A 336 15.01 -9.88 -36.60
CA VAL A 336 14.13 -9.79 -37.77
C VAL A 336 14.88 -9.28 -39.00
N PHE A 337 15.89 -8.45 -38.79
CA PHE A 337 16.69 -7.84 -39.85
C PHE A 337 18.04 -8.58 -40.09
N ASP A 338 18.62 -9.23 -39.09
CA ASP A 338 19.79 -10.10 -39.20
C ASP A 338 19.34 -11.44 -39.82
N LEU A 339 19.28 -11.47 -41.16
CA LEU A 339 18.65 -12.57 -41.91
C LEU A 339 19.57 -13.80 -42.02
N ASP A 340 20.88 -13.59 -42.02
CA ASP A 340 21.87 -14.67 -42.12
C ASP A 340 22.41 -15.14 -40.76
N GLY A 341 22.11 -14.38 -39.70
CA GLY A 341 22.46 -14.70 -38.28
C GLY A 341 23.92 -14.47 -37.97
N ASP A 342 24.64 -13.60 -38.73
CA ASP A 342 26.04 -13.31 -38.52
C ASP A 342 26.33 -12.33 -37.38
N GLY A 343 25.25 -11.74 -36.80
CA GLY A 343 25.32 -10.80 -35.69
C GLY A 343 25.47 -9.34 -36.08
N PHE A 344 25.29 -9.02 -37.38
CA PHE A 344 25.26 -7.68 -37.93
C PHE A 344 24.04 -7.53 -38.86
N ILE A 345 23.55 -6.32 -39.05
CA ILE A 345 22.58 -6.02 -40.09
C ILE A 345 23.28 -5.20 -41.14
N THR A 346 23.36 -5.72 -42.34
CA THR A 346 23.92 -5.05 -43.52
C THR A 346 22.84 -4.22 -44.23
N ARG A 347 23.25 -3.36 -45.18
CA ARG A 347 22.28 -2.63 -46.02
C ARG A 347 21.41 -3.54 -46.87
N GLU A 348 21.94 -4.70 -47.27
CA GLU A 348 21.20 -5.67 -48.07
C GLU A 348 20.09 -6.34 -47.28
N GLU A 349 20.28 -6.52 -45.98
CA GLU A 349 19.32 -7.10 -45.05
C GLU A 349 18.31 -6.06 -44.54
N TRP A 350 18.68 -4.77 -44.62
CA TRP A 350 17.85 -3.69 -44.10
C TRP A 350 16.62 -3.40 -44.93
N ALA A 351 15.44 -3.67 -44.42
CA ALA A 351 14.18 -3.43 -45.13
C ALA A 351 13.62 -2.02 -44.90
N GLY A 352 14.28 -1.16 -44.11
CA GLY A 352 13.89 0.23 -43.87
C GLY A 352 14.49 1.22 -44.87
N THR A 353 14.39 2.53 -44.57
CA THR A 353 14.99 3.58 -45.43
C THR A 353 16.49 3.72 -45.12
N ASP A 354 17.28 4.17 -46.14
CA ASP A 354 18.72 4.44 -45.97
C ASP A 354 18.99 5.47 -44.88
N ALA A 355 18.14 6.49 -44.74
CA ALA A 355 18.29 7.51 -43.70
C ALA A 355 18.16 6.94 -42.27
N VAL A 356 17.34 5.91 -42.08
CA VAL A 356 17.20 5.23 -40.80
C VAL A 356 18.40 4.31 -40.56
N PHE A 357 18.88 3.62 -41.62
CA PHE A 357 20.10 2.83 -41.55
C PHE A 357 21.30 3.67 -41.10
N ASP A 358 21.52 4.82 -41.76
CA ASP A 358 22.63 5.74 -41.49
C ASP A 358 22.53 6.33 -40.06
N ALA A 359 21.32 6.50 -39.53
CA ALA A 359 21.10 6.97 -38.17
C ALA A 359 21.36 5.89 -37.12
N LEU A 360 21.24 4.61 -37.48
CA LEU A 360 21.51 3.48 -36.63
C LEU A 360 22.98 3.06 -36.69
N ASP A 361 23.62 3.09 -37.85
CA ASP A 361 25.04 2.87 -38.05
C ASP A 361 25.86 4.07 -37.53
N VAL A 362 26.03 4.10 -36.21
CA VAL A 362 26.63 5.25 -35.50
C VAL A 362 28.12 5.40 -35.82
N ASN A 363 28.82 4.30 -36.07
CA ASN A 363 30.24 4.31 -36.34
C ASN A 363 30.58 4.46 -37.84
N GLY A 364 29.57 4.31 -38.74
CA GLY A 364 29.68 4.50 -40.18
C GLY A 364 30.43 3.37 -40.89
N ASP A 365 30.44 2.17 -40.31
CA ASP A 365 31.16 1.01 -40.89
C ASP A 365 30.31 0.20 -41.90
N GLY A 366 29.07 0.61 -42.14
CA GLY A 366 28.16 -0.01 -43.10
C GLY A 366 27.40 -1.22 -42.51
N ARG A 367 27.46 -1.42 -41.20
CA ARG A 367 26.80 -2.50 -40.46
C ARG A 367 26.15 -1.93 -39.23
N ILE A 368 25.00 -2.50 -38.81
CA ILE A 368 24.34 -2.14 -37.54
C ILE A 368 24.57 -3.31 -36.59
N THR A 369 25.15 -3.04 -35.43
CA THR A 369 25.27 -3.97 -34.30
C THR A 369 24.04 -3.94 -33.40
N PRO A 370 23.82 -4.97 -32.57
CA PRO A 370 22.75 -4.91 -31.54
C PRO A 370 22.86 -3.70 -30.60
N GLU A 371 24.08 -3.27 -30.27
CA GLU A 371 24.38 -2.12 -29.44
C GLU A 371 23.99 -0.81 -30.15
N GLU A 372 24.33 -0.66 -31.41
CA GLU A 372 23.98 0.52 -32.21
C GLU A 372 22.48 0.60 -32.45
N MET A 373 21.82 -0.52 -32.74
CA MET A 373 20.36 -0.57 -32.84
C MET A 373 19.72 -0.14 -31.53
N GLY A 374 20.23 -0.60 -30.37
CA GLY A 374 19.76 -0.20 -29.04
C GLY A 374 19.94 1.28 -28.74
N ALA A 375 21.06 1.86 -29.15
CA ALA A 375 21.36 3.28 -28.95
C ALA A 375 20.59 4.19 -29.93
N GLY A 376 20.43 3.76 -31.17
CA GLY A 376 19.93 4.57 -32.27
C GLY A 376 18.40 4.56 -32.46
N LEU A 377 17.67 3.55 -31.93
CA LEU A 377 16.22 3.43 -32.12
C LEU A 377 15.44 4.69 -31.75
N GLY A 378 15.84 5.37 -30.66
CA GLY A 378 15.20 6.62 -30.23
C GLY A 378 15.45 7.82 -31.16
N ALA A 379 16.57 7.83 -31.92
CA ALA A 379 16.91 8.85 -32.89
C ALA A 379 16.27 8.53 -34.27
N ALA A 380 16.25 7.29 -34.67
CA ALA A 380 15.71 6.80 -35.92
C ALA A 380 14.18 7.05 -36.05
N PHE A 381 13.44 6.88 -34.97
CA PHE A 381 11.99 7.18 -34.94
C PHE A 381 11.67 8.67 -35.16
N ARG A 382 12.59 9.59 -34.91
CA ARG A 382 12.39 11.03 -35.18
C ARG A 382 12.56 11.41 -36.68
N LEU A 383 13.09 10.52 -37.47
CA LEU A 383 13.30 10.73 -38.92
C LEU A 383 12.11 10.22 -39.77
N GLN A 384 11.11 9.53 -39.17
CA GLN A 384 9.94 9.02 -39.84
C GLN A 384 8.69 9.90 -39.65
N VAL A 385 8.77 11.02 -38.94
CA VAL A 385 7.72 12.02 -38.74
C VAL A 385 8.15 13.31 -39.46
#